data_e88c9b6427dc43fbacc697a1f12a91e4
#
_entry.id   e88c9b6427dc43fbacc697a1f12a91e4
#
_cell.length_a   1.000
_cell.length_b   1.000
_cell.length_c   1.000
_cell.angle_alpha   90.00
_cell.angle_beta   90.00
_cell.angle_gamma   90.00
#
_symmetry.space_group_name_H-M   'P 1'
#
loop_
_entity.id
_entity.type
_entity.pdbx_description
1 polymer ?
#
loop_
_entity_poly.entity_id
_entity_poly.type
_entity_poly.pdbx_seq_one_letter_code
_entity_poly.pdbx_strand_id
1 'polypeptide(L)'
;SARETISRVVGGALAKLALKPRGIQVTAYTSQVGTICLEGDYTAYDLSLIESNPVRCPDTQKAEEMAARIAEVKAAGDTIGGVVSCVIKGCPVGLGNPCFGKLHAALGGAMLSINAAKGFEYGQGFGGMELTGSQQNDIFYNNNGKIALRTNRSGGIQGGISNGEDIYFRVAFKPVATVLMEQPTVDKDGNETVLKARGRHDPCVLPRAVPIVEAMAAMTILDYCLLATSD
;
A
#
# COMPACT_ATOMS: atom_id res chain seq x y z
N SER A 1 12.03 -16.28 0.88
CA SER A 1 11.39 -15.09 1.46
C SER A 1 10.02 -14.80 0.87
N ALA A 2 9.87 -14.70 -0.46
CA ALA A 2 8.53 -14.44 -1.04
C ALA A 2 7.50 -15.55 -0.76
N ARG A 3 7.90 -16.77 -0.47
CA ARG A 3 6.99 -17.89 -0.16
C ARG A 3 6.29 -17.72 1.18
N GLU A 4 6.90 -17.07 2.16
CA GLU A 4 6.27 -16.84 3.46
C GLU A 4 5.06 -15.92 3.36
N THR A 5 4.97 -15.07 2.31
CA THR A 5 3.85 -14.15 2.13
C THR A 5 2.50 -14.86 1.89
N ILE A 6 2.52 -16.15 1.51
CA ILE A 6 1.30 -16.97 1.41
C ILE A 6 0.60 -17.04 2.77
N SER A 7 1.33 -17.25 3.87
CA SER A 7 0.75 -17.29 5.22
C SER A 7 0.15 -15.94 5.63
N ARG A 8 0.77 -14.82 5.21
CA ARG A 8 0.21 -13.48 5.43
C ARG A 8 -1.11 -13.29 4.69
N VAL A 9 -1.19 -13.72 3.43
CA VAL A 9 -2.42 -13.62 2.62
C VAL A 9 -3.54 -14.48 3.20
N VAL A 10 -3.24 -15.70 3.68
CA VAL A 10 -4.21 -16.56 4.37
C VAL A 10 -4.71 -15.91 5.66
N GLY A 11 -3.82 -15.40 6.50
CA GLY A 11 -4.18 -14.67 7.72
C GLY A 11 -5.03 -13.44 7.42
N GLY A 12 -4.63 -12.67 6.40
CA GLY A 12 -5.37 -11.49 5.94
C GLY A 12 -6.75 -11.80 5.38
N ALA A 13 -6.92 -12.94 4.69
CA ALA A 13 -8.23 -13.37 4.21
C ALA A 13 -9.18 -13.66 5.40
N LEU A 14 -8.70 -14.34 6.44
CA LEU A 14 -9.46 -14.57 7.67
C LEU A 14 -9.78 -13.24 8.38
N ALA A 15 -8.82 -12.31 8.44
CA ALA A 15 -9.04 -10.99 9.01
C ALA A 15 -10.10 -10.20 8.24
N LYS A 16 -10.08 -10.21 6.90
CA LYS A 16 -11.11 -9.58 6.06
C LYS A 16 -12.50 -10.18 6.32
N LEU A 17 -12.60 -11.50 6.49
CA LEU A 17 -13.86 -12.16 6.86
C LEU A 17 -14.38 -11.71 8.24
N ALA A 18 -13.50 -11.53 9.22
CA ALA A 18 -13.85 -11.05 10.55
C ALA A 18 -14.21 -9.55 10.58
N LEU A 19 -13.63 -8.75 9.68
CA LEU A 19 -13.92 -7.32 9.53
C LEU A 19 -15.24 -7.06 8.79
N LYS A 20 -15.64 -7.94 7.87
CA LYS A 20 -16.83 -7.77 7.02
C LYS A 20 -18.14 -7.53 7.83
N PRO A 21 -18.46 -8.28 8.90
CA PRO A 21 -19.65 -8.01 9.72
C PRO A 21 -19.60 -6.68 10.46
N ARG A 22 -18.40 -6.10 10.62
CA ARG A 22 -18.18 -4.78 11.23
C ARG A 22 -18.30 -3.63 10.22
N GLY A 23 -18.59 -3.92 8.94
CA GLY A 23 -18.69 -2.95 7.87
C GLY A 23 -17.33 -2.41 7.39
N ILE A 24 -16.23 -3.02 7.81
CA ILE A 24 -14.88 -2.58 7.45
C ILE A 24 -14.42 -3.32 6.18
N GLN A 25 -14.01 -2.56 5.18
CA GLN A 25 -13.50 -3.06 3.91
C GLN A 25 -12.07 -2.56 3.68
N VAL A 26 -11.18 -3.48 3.32
CA VAL A 26 -9.78 -3.17 2.95
C VAL A 26 -9.58 -3.51 1.49
N THR A 27 -9.07 -2.54 0.72
CA THR A 27 -8.85 -2.68 -0.73
C THR A 27 -7.50 -2.07 -1.08
N ALA A 28 -6.63 -2.83 -1.77
CA ALA A 28 -5.36 -2.33 -2.27
C ALA A 28 -5.29 -2.49 -3.80
N TYR A 29 -4.50 -1.64 -4.45
CA TYR A 29 -4.35 -1.62 -5.89
C TYR A 29 -2.99 -1.04 -6.29
N THR A 30 -2.55 -1.38 -7.50
CA THR A 30 -1.35 -0.77 -8.09
C THR A 30 -1.68 0.65 -8.54
N SER A 31 -1.01 1.63 -7.96
CA SER A 31 -1.19 3.05 -8.31
C SER A 31 -0.03 3.64 -9.10
N GLN A 32 1.11 2.95 -9.17
CA GLN A 32 2.26 3.41 -9.95
C GLN A 32 3.13 2.23 -10.37
N VAL A 33 3.64 2.25 -11.62
CA VAL A 33 4.70 1.38 -12.12
C VAL A 33 5.76 2.25 -12.80
N GLY A 34 6.97 2.29 -12.24
CA GLY A 34 8.00 3.20 -12.70
C GLY A 34 7.53 4.64 -12.66
N THR A 35 7.48 5.30 -13.81
CA THR A 35 7.00 6.69 -13.96
C THR A 35 5.53 6.81 -14.32
N ILE A 36 4.84 5.71 -14.59
CA ILE A 36 3.41 5.70 -14.92
C ILE A 36 2.61 5.67 -13.63
N CYS A 37 1.89 6.75 -13.35
CA CYS A 37 1.14 6.95 -12.12
C CYS A 37 -0.34 7.16 -12.42
N LEU A 38 -1.20 6.76 -11.47
CA LEU A 38 -2.57 7.23 -11.40
C LEU A 38 -2.59 8.71 -10.96
N GLU A 39 -3.54 9.47 -11.50
CA GLU A 39 -3.75 10.88 -11.16
C GLU A 39 -4.90 10.99 -10.15
N GLY A 40 -4.75 11.87 -9.16
CA GLY A 40 -5.76 12.05 -8.11
C GLY A 40 -5.69 10.99 -7.01
N ASP A 41 -6.76 10.93 -6.23
CA ASP A 41 -6.89 9.99 -5.11
C ASP A 41 -7.83 8.82 -5.44
N TYR A 42 -7.99 7.91 -4.47
CA TYR A 42 -8.79 6.69 -4.62
C TYR A 42 -10.28 6.94 -4.94
N THR A 43 -10.80 8.13 -4.66
CA THR A 43 -12.21 8.48 -4.92
C THR A 43 -12.50 8.72 -6.39
N ALA A 44 -11.45 8.95 -7.20
CA ALA A 44 -11.56 9.13 -8.64
C ALA A 44 -11.75 7.80 -9.41
N TYR A 45 -11.62 6.65 -8.76
CA TYR A 45 -11.57 5.35 -9.42
C TYR A 45 -12.63 4.38 -8.94
N ASP A 46 -13.13 3.55 -9.86
CA ASP A 46 -13.94 2.38 -9.52
C ASP A 46 -13.02 1.22 -9.08
N LEU A 47 -12.89 1.05 -7.77
CA LEU A 47 -12.03 0.01 -7.20
C LEU A 47 -12.54 -1.43 -7.46
N SER A 48 -13.75 -1.62 -7.98
CA SER A 48 -14.24 -2.94 -8.39
C SER A 48 -13.51 -3.49 -9.63
N LEU A 49 -12.85 -2.61 -10.40
CA LEU A 49 -12.10 -2.96 -11.61
C LEU A 49 -10.68 -3.49 -11.36
N ILE A 50 -10.21 -3.49 -10.10
CA ILE A 50 -8.83 -3.88 -9.75
C ILE A 50 -8.48 -5.28 -10.27
N GLU A 51 -9.37 -6.24 -10.14
CA GLU A 51 -9.14 -7.63 -10.59
C GLU A 51 -9.45 -7.85 -12.08
N SER A 52 -9.88 -6.82 -12.83
CA SER A 52 -10.16 -6.92 -14.27
C SER A 52 -8.91 -7.01 -15.14
N ASN A 53 -7.74 -6.73 -14.60
CA ASN A 53 -6.47 -6.74 -15.33
C ASN A 53 -5.32 -7.30 -14.49
N PRO A 54 -4.25 -7.83 -15.15
CA PRO A 54 -3.15 -8.50 -14.45
C PRO A 54 -2.27 -7.57 -13.62
N VAL A 55 -2.35 -6.26 -13.83
CA VAL A 55 -1.57 -5.25 -13.07
C VAL A 55 -2.27 -4.89 -11.76
N ARG A 56 -3.58 -5.17 -11.65
CA ARG A 56 -4.41 -4.77 -10.51
C ARG A 56 -4.48 -3.26 -10.32
N CYS A 57 -4.68 -2.55 -11.42
CA CYS A 57 -4.89 -1.11 -11.46
C CYS A 57 -6.37 -0.81 -11.76
N PRO A 58 -7.03 0.11 -11.04
CA PRO A 58 -8.46 0.39 -11.25
C PRO A 58 -8.76 1.21 -12.52
N ASP A 59 -7.75 1.82 -13.14
CA ASP A 59 -7.87 2.54 -14.40
C ASP A 59 -7.41 1.64 -15.54
N THR A 60 -8.29 1.36 -16.50
CA THR A 60 -8.02 0.42 -17.60
C THR A 60 -6.92 0.92 -18.54
N GLN A 61 -6.92 2.22 -18.87
CA GLN A 61 -5.91 2.79 -19.75
C GLN A 61 -4.53 2.77 -19.07
N LYS A 62 -4.45 3.18 -17.82
CA LYS A 62 -3.20 3.13 -17.04
C LYS A 62 -2.73 1.69 -16.81
N ALA A 63 -3.65 0.75 -16.64
CA ALA A 63 -3.31 -0.67 -16.55
C ALA A 63 -2.61 -1.19 -17.81
N GLU A 64 -3.09 -0.79 -18.99
CA GLU A 64 -2.47 -1.14 -20.28
C GLU A 64 -1.07 -0.50 -20.42
N GLU A 65 -0.93 0.79 -20.12
CA GLU A 65 0.36 1.50 -20.10
C GLU A 65 1.37 0.82 -19.15
N MET A 66 0.94 0.49 -17.93
CA MET A 66 1.76 -0.19 -16.92
C MET A 66 2.15 -1.61 -17.37
N ALA A 67 1.22 -2.36 -17.96
CA ALA A 67 1.48 -3.70 -18.48
C ALA A 67 2.50 -3.67 -19.63
N ALA A 68 2.36 -2.72 -20.55
CA ALA A 68 3.30 -2.51 -21.63
C ALA A 68 4.71 -2.16 -21.11
N ARG A 69 4.80 -1.28 -20.12
CA ARG A 69 6.08 -0.93 -19.49
C ARG A 69 6.75 -2.10 -18.78
N ILE A 70 5.98 -2.93 -18.09
CA ILE A 70 6.49 -4.15 -17.44
C ILE A 70 7.03 -5.13 -18.52
N ALA A 71 6.31 -5.28 -19.65
CA ALA A 71 6.73 -6.15 -20.75
C ALA A 71 8.03 -5.66 -21.40
N GLU A 72 8.16 -4.35 -21.63
CA GLU A 72 9.37 -3.72 -22.16
C GLU A 72 10.58 -3.98 -21.26
N VAL A 73 10.46 -3.70 -19.94
CA VAL A 73 11.52 -3.91 -18.97
C VAL A 73 11.91 -5.38 -18.87
N LYS A 74 10.90 -6.29 -18.90
CA LYS A 74 11.15 -7.73 -18.94
C LYS A 74 11.93 -8.16 -20.19
N ALA A 75 11.60 -7.61 -21.36
CA ALA A 75 12.31 -7.91 -22.61
C ALA A 75 13.77 -7.45 -22.56
N ALA A 76 14.06 -6.37 -21.87
CA ALA A 76 15.43 -5.89 -21.60
C ALA A 76 16.19 -6.73 -20.55
N GLY A 77 15.54 -7.72 -19.91
CA GLY A 77 16.14 -8.52 -18.83
C GLY A 77 16.26 -7.78 -17.50
N ASP A 78 15.53 -6.69 -17.33
CA ASP A 78 15.55 -5.80 -16.17
C ASP A 78 14.26 -5.93 -15.32
N THR A 79 14.15 -5.13 -14.27
CA THR A 79 13.03 -5.13 -13.31
C THR A 79 12.58 -3.70 -13.02
N ILE A 80 11.32 -3.54 -12.59
CA ILE A 80 10.73 -2.25 -12.30
C ILE A 80 9.93 -2.31 -10.99
N GLY A 81 10.02 -1.25 -10.20
CA GLY A 81 9.25 -1.03 -8.98
C GLY A 81 8.06 -0.09 -9.19
N GLY A 82 7.47 0.34 -8.10
CA GLY A 82 6.37 1.30 -8.10
C GLY A 82 5.67 1.37 -6.75
N VAL A 83 4.37 1.65 -6.76
CA VAL A 83 3.58 1.92 -5.56
C VAL A 83 2.28 1.12 -5.56
N VAL A 84 1.97 0.56 -4.40
CA VAL A 84 0.65 0.00 -4.08
C VAL A 84 -0.05 0.96 -3.14
N SER A 85 -1.25 1.39 -3.50
CA SER A 85 -2.15 2.17 -2.66
C SER A 85 -3.15 1.26 -1.96
N CYS A 86 -3.55 1.62 -0.75
CA CYS A 86 -4.54 0.89 0.04
C CYS A 86 -5.53 1.86 0.66
N VAL A 87 -6.80 1.46 0.67
CA VAL A 87 -7.91 2.19 1.29
C VAL A 87 -8.65 1.25 2.25
N ILE A 88 -8.93 1.75 3.44
CA ILE A 88 -9.73 1.07 4.46
C ILE A 88 -10.97 1.92 4.71
N LYS A 89 -12.14 1.39 4.37
CA LYS A 89 -13.44 2.04 4.55
C LYS A 89 -14.17 1.47 5.75
N GLY A 90 -15.00 2.31 6.39
CA GLY A 90 -15.85 1.89 7.50
C GLY A 90 -15.11 1.66 8.82
N CYS A 91 -13.90 2.16 8.94
CA CYS A 91 -13.14 2.09 10.18
C CYS A 91 -13.79 2.97 11.27
N PRO A 92 -14.09 2.45 12.48
CA PRO A 92 -14.70 3.26 13.52
C PRO A 92 -13.73 4.31 14.06
N VAL A 93 -14.28 5.35 14.70
CA VAL A 93 -13.48 6.30 15.49
C VAL A 93 -12.88 5.58 16.69
N GLY A 94 -11.64 5.89 17.05
CA GLY A 94 -11.05 5.49 18.32
C GLY A 94 -10.07 4.31 18.25
N LEU A 95 -9.77 3.76 17.07
CA LEU A 95 -8.73 2.72 16.96
C LEU A 95 -7.34 3.34 17.02
N GLY A 96 -6.51 2.82 17.90
CA GLY A 96 -5.15 3.30 18.14
C GLY A 96 -5.00 4.07 19.43
N ASN A 97 -3.78 4.45 19.75
CA ASN A 97 -3.43 5.17 20.97
C ASN A 97 -2.61 6.44 20.69
N PRO A 98 -2.69 7.48 21.52
CA PRO A 98 -2.03 8.76 21.23
C PRO A 98 -0.50 8.75 21.38
N CYS A 99 0.05 7.92 22.28
CA CYS A 99 1.50 7.88 22.56
C CYS A 99 2.17 6.63 21.99
N PHE A 100 1.84 5.47 22.52
CA PHE A 100 2.35 4.18 22.12
C PHE A 100 1.22 3.41 21.43
N GLY A 101 1.54 2.62 20.39
CA GLY A 101 0.52 1.91 19.62
C GLY A 101 -0.30 2.83 18.71
N LYS A 102 0.30 3.88 18.16
CA LYS A 102 -0.33 4.72 17.13
C LYS A 102 -0.71 3.89 15.91
N LEU A 103 -1.94 4.02 15.45
CA LEU A 103 -2.46 3.21 14.34
C LEU A 103 -1.62 3.34 13.06
N HIS A 104 -1.22 4.56 12.69
CA HIS A 104 -0.36 4.77 11.51
C HIS A 104 1.03 4.16 11.68
N ALA A 105 1.57 4.12 12.90
CA ALA A 105 2.87 3.49 13.16
C ALA A 105 2.77 1.96 13.04
N ALA A 106 1.69 1.36 13.53
CA ALA A 106 1.42 -0.07 13.38
C ALA A 106 1.22 -0.45 11.90
N LEU A 107 0.41 0.32 11.14
CA LEU A 107 0.25 0.13 9.70
C LEU A 107 1.59 0.28 8.97
N GLY A 108 2.37 1.32 9.28
CA GLY A 108 3.68 1.53 8.69
C GLY A 108 4.66 0.39 8.99
N GLY A 109 4.71 -0.08 10.23
CA GLY A 109 5.52 -1.24 10.62
C GLY A 109 5.10 -2.52 9.89
N ALA A 110 3.79 -2.77 9.78
CA ALA A 110 3.25 -3.90 9.04
C ALA A 110 3.64 -3.84 7.54
N MET A 111 3.49 -2.67 6.90
CA MET A 111 3.85 -2.48 5.49
C MET A 111 5.36 -2.60 5.23
N LEU A 112 6.19 -1.99 6.08
CA LEU A 112 7.64 -2.05 5.95
C LEU A 112 8.21 -3.45 6.26
N SER A 113 7.44 -4.33 6.91
CA SER A 113 7.79 -5.74 7.09
C SER A 113 7.64 -6.57 5.81
N ILE A 114 6.98 -6.02 4.77
CA ILE A 114 6.80 -6.70 3.49
C ILE A 114 8.12 -6.65 2.70
N ASN A 115 8.51 -7.77 2.12
CA ASN A 115 9.71 -7.84 1.28
C ASN A 115 9.66 -6.82 0.14
N ALA A 116 10.77 -6.14 -0.11
CA ALA A 116 10.94 -5.08 -1.11
C ALA A 116 10.22 -3.75 -0.82
N ALA A 117 9.43 -3.62 0.24
CA ALA A 117 8.91 -2.33 0.68
C ALA A 117 10.05 -1.39 1.09
N LYS A 118 9.99 -0.13 0.65
CA LYS A 118 11.02 0.90 0.87
C LYS A 118 10.47 2.22 1.41
N GLY A 119 9.17 2.40 1.36
CA GLY A 119 8.53 3.61 1.87
C GLY A 119 7.08 3.34 2.22
N PHE A 120 6.60 4.10 3.16
CA PHE A 120 5.21 4.14 3.60
C PHE A 120 4.84 5.60 3.84
N GLU A 121 3.69 6.01 3.34
CA GLU A 121 3.08 7.28 3.69
C GLU A 121 1.56 7.12 3.78
N TYR A 122 0.91 7.92 4.61
CA TYR A 122 -0.54 7.91 4.79
C TYR A 122 -1.11 9.32 4.68
N GLY A 123 -2.39 9.41 4.30
CA GLY A 123 -3.01 10.70 4.02
C GLY A 123 -2.28 11.42 2.90
N GLN A 124 -2.11 12.73 3.06
CA GLN A 124 -1.38 13.57 2.09
C GLN A 124 0.13 13.24 2.02
N GLY A 125 0.69 12.59 3.07
CA GLY A 125 2.07 12.14 3.10
C GLY A 125 3.06 13.26 2.80
N PHE A 126 4.07 12.99 1.97
CA PHE A 126 5.08 13.97 1.58
C PHE A 126 4.50 15.19 0.83
N GLY A 127 3.41 15.01 0.06
CA GLY A 127 2.76 16.12 -0.64
C GLY A 127 2.13 17.16 0.31
N GLY A 128 1.79 16.75 1.54
CA GLY A 128 1.30 17.68 2.55
C GLY A 128 2.35 18.64 3.10
N MET A 129 3.63 18.36 2.88
CA MET A 129 4.74 19.21 3.39
C MET A 129 4.88 20.54 2.62
N GLU A 130 4.29 20.64 1.46
CA GLU A 130 4.23 21.87 0.67
C GLU A 130 3.11 22.81 1.14
N LEU A 131 2.19 22.33 1.99
CA LEU A 131 1.03 23.08 2.45
C LEU A 131 1.31 23.80 3.75
N THR A 132 0.67 24.95 3.92
CA THR A 132 0.60 25.60 5.26
C THR A 132 -0.33 24.83 6.18
N GLY A 133 -0.22 25.04 7.49
CA GLY A 133 -1.07 24.36 8.48
C GLY A 133 -2.56 24.57 8.21
N SER A 134 -2.98 25.77 7.84
CA SER A 134 -4.39 26.06 7.52
C SER A 134 -4.88 25.36 6.24
N GLN A 135 -3.99 25.10 5.29
CA GLN A 135 -4.28 24.33 4.09
C GLN A 135 -4.30 22.81 4.36
N GLN A 136 -3.42 22.35 5.24
CA GLN A 136 -3.31 20.93 5.61
C GLN A 136 -4.46 20.46 6.51
N ASN A 137 -5.00 21.34 7.37
CA ASN A 137 -6.03 20.98 8.34
C ASN A 137 -7.32 20.50 7.67
N ASP A 138 -7.85 19.39 8.16
CA ASP A 138 -9.18 18.90 7.80
C ASP A 138 -10.23 19.65 8.66
N ILE A 139 -11.16 20.34 7.99
CA ILE A 139 -12.14 21.21 8.64
C ILE A 139 -13.37 20.38 9.00
N PHE A 140 -13.71 20.35 10.29
CA PHE A 140 -14.95 19.77 10.76
C PHE A 140 -16.16 20.65 10.41
N TYR A 141 -17.28 20.01 10.05
CA TYR A 141 -18.54 20.69 9.83
C TYR A 141 -19.72 19.84 10.28
N ASN A 142 -20.87 20.51 10.48
CA ASN A 142 -22.12 19.81 10.80
C ASN A 142 -22.82 19.39 9.50
N ASN A 143 -22.88 18.09 9.27
CA ASN A 143 -23.62 17.50 8.18
C ASN A 143 -24.94 16.91 8.70
N ASN A 144 -26.00 17.73 8.75
CA ASN A 144 -27.32 17.33 9.21
C ASN A 144 -27.33 16.64 10.59
N GLY A 145 -26.64 17.24 11.56
CA GLY A 145 -26.52 16.73 12.93
C GLY A 145 -25.38 15.73 13.16
N LYS A 146 -24.64 15.37 12.11
CA LYS A 146 -23.46 14.52 12.21
C LYS A 146 -22.18 15.34 12.00
N ILE A 147 -21.14 15.04 12.77
CA ILE A 147 -19.83 15.61 12.55
C ILE A 147 -19.22 14.95 11.32
N ALA A 148 -18.72 15.73 10.36
CA ALA A 148 -18.04 15.29 9.16
C ALA A 148 -16.82 16.18 8.88
N LEU A 149 -15.92 15.73 8.02
CA LEU A 149 -14.75 16.47 7.56
C LEU A 149 -14.95 16.94 6.10
N ARG A 150 -14.50 18.16 5.78
CA ARG A 150 -14.54 18.69 4.40
C ARG A 150 -13.47 18.06 3.51
N THR A 151 -12.38 17.64 4.12
CA THR A 151 -11.22 17.00 3.46
C THR A 151 -10.73 15.87 4.37
N ASN A 152 -9.95 14.97 3.81
CA ASN A 152 -9.35 13.86 4.57
C ASN A 152 -7.83 13.80 4.31
N ARG A 153 -7.15 14.94 4.46
CA ARG A 153 -5.70 15.05 4.25
C ARG A 153 -4.89 14.27 5.29
N SER A 154 -5.44 14.14 6.50
CA SER A 154 -4.87 13.30 7.56
C SER A 154 -4.95 11.80 7.28
N GLY A 155 -5.68 11.37 6.23
CA GLY A 155 -5.80 9.96 5.86
C GLY A 155 -6.49 9.10 6.90
N GLY A 156 -7.56 9.63 7.54
CA GLY A 156 -8.39 8.89 8.49
C GLY A 156 -7.76 8.69 9.87
N ILE A 157 -6.56 9.22 10.12
CA ILE A 157 -5.83 9.04 11.39
C ILE A 157 -5.30 10.39 11.88
N GLN A 158 -5.73 10.81 13.07
CA GLN A 158 -5.27 12.03 13.75
C GLN A 158 -4.76 11.68 15.14
N GLY A 159 -3.59 12.22 15.51
CA GLY A 159 -2.98 11.92 16.81
C GLY A 159 -2.60 10.45 17.04
N GLY A 160 -2.65 9.61 16.00
CA GLY A 160 -2.42 8.16 16.08
C GLY A 160 -3.70 7.35 16.24
N ILE A 161 -4.87 7.99 16.15
CA ILE A 161 -6.19 7.41 16.42
C ILE A 161 -7.07 7.59 15.17
N SER A 162 -7.85 6.58 14.79
CA SER A 162 -8.80 6.68 13.68
C SER A 162 -9.90 7.70 13.99
N ASN A 163 -10.27 8.50 13.00
CA ASN A 163 -11.26 9.58 13.13
C ASN A 163 -12.61 9.29 12.45
N GLY A 164 -12.79 8.07 11.90
CA GLY A 164 -14.01 7.64 11.24
C GLY A 164 -14.06 7.87 9.73
N GLU A 165 -13.10 8.63 9.19
CA GLU A 165 -12.94 8.78 7.75
C GLU A 165 -12.19 7.58 7.16
N ASP A 166 -12.20 7.46 5.84
CA ASP A 166 -11.43 6.42 5.14
C ASP A 166 -9.94 6.55 5.47
N ILE A 167 -9.32 5.44 5.85
CA ILE A 167 -7.87 5.39 6.03
C ILE A 167 -7.26 5.04 4.70
N TYR A 168 -6.34 5.89 4.20
CA TYR A 168 -5.62 5.60 2.96
C TYR A 168 -4.12 5.85 3.11
N PHE A 169 -3.35 5.00 2.44
CA PHE A 169 -1.90 5.03 2.48
C PHE A 169 -1.28 4.44 1.21
N ARG A 170 0.01 4.68 1.02
CA ARG A 170 0.80 4.20 -0.11
C ARG A 170 2.06 3.49 0.37
N VAL A 171 2.44 2.42 -0.34
CA VAL A 171 3.64 1.63 -0.05
C VAL A 171 4.50 1.56 -1.29
N ALA A 172 5.73 2.06 -1.20
CA ALA A 172 6.69 2.02 -2.28
C ALA A 172 7.48 0.70 -2.27
N PHE A 173 7.54 0.05 -3.43
CA PHE A 173 8.29 -1.19 -3.63
C PHE A 173 9.44 -0.96 -4.60
N LYS A 174 10.66 -1.36 -4.19
CA LYS A 174 11.80 -1.30 -5.09
C LYS A 174 11.69 -2.32 -6.22
N PRO A 175 12.40 -2.12 -7.34
CA PRO A 175 12.63 -3.16 -8.35
C PRO A 175 13.20 -4.44 -7.72
N VAL A 176 12.92 -5.58 -8.31
CA VAL A 176 13.52 -6.85 -7.90
C VAL A 176 15.03 -6.77 -8.12
N ALA A 177 15.80 -7.14 -7.10
CA ALA A 177 17.27 -7.02 -7.19
C ALA A 177 17.92 -8.00 -8.17
N THR A 178 17.23 -9.12 -8.49
CA THR A 178 17.74 -10.11 -9.43
C THR A 178 17.35 -9.72 -10.84
N VAL A 179 18.31 -9.28 -11.62
CA VAL A 179 18.18 -8.94 -13.05
C VAL A 179 18.87 -9.98 -13.92
N LEU A 180 18.41 -10.17 -15.16
CA LEU A 180 19.01 -11.11 -16.10
C LEU A 180 20.16 -10.50 -16.91
N MET A 181 20.36 -9.18 -16.77
CA MET A 181 21.49 -8.47 -17.35
C MET A 181 22.78 -8.79 -16.58
N GLU A 182 23.90 -8.68 -17.28
CA GLU A 182 25.20 -8.75 -16.63
C GLU A 182 25.44 -7.55 -15.71
N GLN A 183 25.84 -7.83 -14.47
CA GLN A 183 26.12 -6.80 -13.47
C GLN A 183 27.55 -6.94 -12.93
N PRO A 184 28.30 -5.83 -12.84
CA PRO A 184 29.59 -5.85 -12.19
C PRO A 184 29.43 -6.15 -10.71
N THR A 185 30.33 -6.96 -10.18
CA THR A 185 30.37 -7.35 -8.78
C THR A 185 31.80 -7.72 -8.38
N VAL A 186 32.00 -8.18 -7.17
CA VAL A 186 33.27 -8.72 -6.69
C VAL A 186 33.09 -10.16 -6.20
N ASP A 187 34.10 -10.97 -6.34
CA ASP A 187 34.15 -12.32 -5.78
C ASP A 187 34.44 -12.28 -4.26
N LYS A 188 34.49 -13.45 -3.64
CA LYS A 188 34.79 -13.59 -2.20
C LYS A 188 36.18 -13.10 -1.80
N ASP A 189 37.11 -12.99 -2.74
CA ASP A 189 38.48 -12.57 -2.55
C ASP A 189 38.68 -11.08 -2.90
N GLY A 190 37.61 -10.38 -3.26
CA GLY A 190 37.58 -8.95 -3.57
C GLY A 190 37.93 -8.60 -5.02
N ASN A 191 38.11 -9.59 -5.92
CA ASN A 191 38.42 -9.32 -7.32
C ASN A 191 37.16 -8.92 -8.09
N GLU A 192 37.27 -7.96 -9.00
CA GLU A 192 36.17 -7.56 -9.89
C GLU A 192 35.77 -8.71 -10.80
N THR A 193 34.46 -8.94 -10.92
CA THR A 193 33.88 -9.97 -11.76
C THR A 193 32.50 -9.55 -12.28
N VAL A 194 31.84 -10.39 -13.06
CA VAL A 194 30.53 -10.15 -13.60
C VAL A 194 29.59 -11.27 -13.15
N LEU A 195 28.44 -10.87 -12.60
CA LEU A 195 27.35 -11.78 -12.26
C LEU A 195 26.25 -11.70 -13.32
N LYS A 196 25.86 -12.87 -13.82
CA LYS A 196 24.66 -13.04 -14.65
C LYS A 196 23.70 -14.00 -13.98
N ALA A 197 22.58 -13.48 -13.49
CA ALA A 197 21.57 -14.31 -12.87
C ALA A 197 20.91 -15.25 -13.89
N ARG A 198 20.53 -16.45 -13.41
CA ARG A 198 19.80 -17.46 -14.21
C ARG A 198 18.49 -17.81 -13.51
N GLY A 199 17.49 -18.22 -14.27
CA GLY A 199 16.21 -18.67 -13.75
C GLY A 199 15.05 -17.74 -14.07
N ARG A 200 13.87 -18.06 -13.51
CA ARG A 200 12.65 -17.27 -13.70
C ARG A 200 12.54 -16.24 -12.59
N HIS A 201 12.50 -14.98 -12.97
CA HIS A 201 12.29 -13.85 -12.05
C HIS A 201 11.11 -13.00 -12.53
N ASP A 202 10.39 -12.41 -11.56
CA ASP A 202 9.32 -11.48 -11.88
C ASP A 202 9.92 -10.11 -12.23
N PRO A 203 9.53 -9.52 -13.37
CA PRO A 203 10.00 -8.19 -13.74
C PRO A 203 9.42 -7.08 -12.85
N CYS A 204 8.29 -7.35 -12.19
CA CYS A 204 7.59 -6.41 -11.31
C CYS A 204 6.85 -7.17 -10.21
N VAL A 205 7.03 -6.75 -8.95
CA VAL A 205 6.39 -7.41 -7.79
C VAL A 205 5.00 -6.86 -7.47
N LEU A 206 4.63 -5.69 -8.00
CA LEU A 206 3.44 -4.95 -7.57
C LEU A 206 2.13 -5.76 -7.65
N PRO A 207 1.81 -6.46 -8.75
CA PRO A 207 0.58 -7.24 -8.82
C PRO A 207 0.47 -8.33 -7.74
N ARG A 208 1.61 -8.82 -7.26
CA ARG A 208 1.69 -9.79 -6.15
C ARG A 208 1.71 -9.11 -4.78
N ALA A 209 2.20 -7.88 -4.69
CA ALA A 209 2.23 -7.11 -3.46
C ALA A 209 0.83 -6.63 -3.04
N VAL A 210 -0.07 -6.38 -3.98
CA VAL A 210 -1.44 -5.92 -3.70
C VAL A 210 -2.14 -6.79 -2.66
N PRO A 211 -2.32 -8.11 -2.81
CA PRO A 211 -2.99 -8.93 -1.80
C PRO A 211 -2.21 -9.02 -0.48
N ILE A 212 -0.88 -8.82 -0.49
CA ILE A 212 -0.07 -8.83 0.73
C ILE A 212 -0.29 -7.54 1.53
N VAL A 213 -0.36 -6.39 0.85
CA VAL A 213 -0.68 -5.09 1.47
C VAL A 213 -2.08 -5.13 2.09
N GLU A 214 -3.09 -5.64 1.35
CA GLU A 214 -4.43 -5.84 1.90
C GLU A 214 -4.44 -6.73 3.14
N ALA A 215 -3.74 -7.85 3.07
CA ALA A 215 -3.66 -8.81 4.16
C ALA A 215 -3.07 -8.19 5.43
N MET A 216 -1.94 -7.52 5.29
CA MET A 216 -1.26 -6.87 6.41
C MET A 216 -2.10 -5.73 7.00
N ALA A 217 -2.77 -4.95 6.15
CA ALA A 217 -3.70 -3.90 6.60
C ALA A 217 -4.88 -4.51 7.36
N ALA A 218 -5.52 -5.54 6.80
CA ALA A 218 -6.67 -6.20 7.42
C ALA A 218 -6.33 -6.81 8.80
N MET A 219 -5.18 -7.49 8.91
CA MET A 219 -4.74 -8.06 10.18
C MET A 219 -4.46 -6.97 11.22
N THR A 220 -3.81 -5.86 10.82
CA THR A 220 -3.54 -4.73 11.71
C THR A 220 -4.84 -4.10 12.21
N ILE A 221 -5.79 -3.83 11.33
CA ILE A 221 -7.08 -3.24 11.73
C ILE A 221 -7.89 -4.19 12.62
N LEU A 222 -7.90 -5.49 12.30
CA LEU A 222 -8.59 -6.47 13.13
C LEU A 222 -8.01 -6.52 14.54
N ASP A 223 -6.68 -6.50 14.68
CA ASP A 223 -6.00 -6.49 15.97
C ASP A 223 -6.45 -5.30 16.82
N TYR A 224 -6.44 -4.09 16.26
CA TYR A 224 -6.93 -2.90 16.97
C TYR A 224 -8.44 -2.94 17.28
N CYS A 225 -9.26 -3.54 16.41
CA CYS A 225 -10.68 -3.74 16.70
C CYS A 225 -10.90 -4.72 17.87
N LEU A 226 -10.07 -5.76 17.98
CA LEU A 226 -10.15 -6.71 19.08
C LEU A 226 -9.66 -6.10 20.39
N LEU A 227 -8.58 -5.33 20.36
CA LEU A 227 -8.08 -4.59 21.53
C LEU A 227 -9.14 -3.62 22.06
N ALA A 228 -9.78 -2.84 21.19
CA ALA A 228 -10.81 -1.88 21.58
C ALA A 228 -12.11 -2.53 22.14
N THR A 229 -12.31 -3.83 21.95
CA THR A 229 -13.47 -4.55 22.50
C THR A 229 -13.13 -5.31 23.79
N SER A 230 -11.87 -5.27 24.23
CA SER A 230 -11.39 -5.98 25.43
C SER A 230 -11.42 -5.09 26.68
N ASP A 231 -11.66 -3.78 26.51
CA ASP A 231 -11.84 -2.78 27.57
C ASP A 231 -13.35 -2.54 27.81
#